data_0371647acd2b586881fd2648ab61263b
#
_entry.id   0371647acd2b586881fd2648ab61263b
#
_cell.length_a   1.000
_cell.length_b   1.000
_cell.length_c   1.000
_cell.angle_alpha   90.00
_cell.angle_beta   90.00
_cell.angle_gamma   90.00
#
_symmetry.space_group_name_H-M   'P 1'
#
loop_
_entity.id
_entity.type
_entity.pdbx_description
1 polymer ?
#
loop_
_entity_poly.entity_id
_entity_poly.type
_entity_poly.pdbx_seq_one_letter_code
_entity_poly.pdbx_strand_id
1 'polypeptide(L)' 'MDFQDYYKILSVAPGADSETIKNAYRKLARKYHPDVSGHHEAEENFKQIAEAYEVLKDP' A
#
# COMPACT_ATOMS: atom_id res chain seq x y z
N MET A 1 -2.07 -14.47 -4.03
CA MET A 1 -0.97 -13.53 -3.78
C MET A 1 -0.33 -13.81 -2.44
N ASP A 2 0.99 -13.86 -2.40
CA ASP A 2 1.72 -14.08 -1.15
C ASP A 2 1.81 -12.82 -0.31
N PHE A 3 2.03 -13.00 0.99
CA PHE A 3 2.27 -11.85 1.86
C PHE A 3 3.45 -11.02 1.40
N GLN A 4 4.46 -11.67 0.82
CA GLN A 4 5.63 -10.96 0.31
C GLN A 4 5.25 -9.97 -0.80
N ASP A 5 4.26 -10.30 -1.60
CA ASP A 5 3.78 -9.40 -2.65
C ASP A 5 3.14 -8.15 -2.04
N TYR A 6 2.42 -8.31 -0.95
CA TYR A 6 1.82 -7.18 -0.26
C TYR A 6 2.88 -6.25 0.31
N TYR A 7 3.94 -6.82 0.88
CA TYR A 7 5.06 -6.01 1.36
C TYR A 7 5.71 -5.23 0.22
N LYS A 8 5.86 -5.85 -0.93
CA LYS A 8 6.42 -5.19 -2.10
C LYS A 8 5.52 -4.06 -2.60
N ILE A 9 4.23 -4.28 -2.60
CA ILE A 9 3.26 -3.26 -3.02
C ILE A 9 3.41 -2.01 -2.16
N LEU A 10 3.63 -2.19 -0.86
CA LEU A 10 3.81 -1.07 0.05
C LEU A 10 5.26 -0.59 0.12
N SER A 11 6.17 -1.23 -0.62
CA SER A 11 7.59 -0.88 -0.64
C SER A 11 8.22 -0.95 0.74
N VAL A 12 7.87 -1.98 1.50
CA VAL A 12 8.44 -2.19 2.83
C VAL A 12 9.11 -3.56 2.90
N ALA A 13 9.98 -3.73 3.89
CA ALA A 13 10.65 -5.01 4.10
C ALA A 13 9.65 -6.05 4.62
N PRO A 14 9.87 -7.34 4.30
CA PRO A 14 8.96 -8.39 4.76
C PRO A 14 8.81 -8.49 6.27
N GLY A 15 9.78 -7.95 7.02
CA GLY A 15 9.71 -7.94 8.47
C GLY A 15 9.26 -6.63 9.07
N ALA A 16 8.70 -5.73 8.25
CA ALA A 16 8.30 -4.42 8.72
C ALA A 16 7.21 -4.51 9.77
N ASP A 17 7.30 -3.66 10.78
CA ASP A 17 6.29 -3.63 11.83
C ASP A 17 5.04 -2.86 11.36
N SER A 18 4.00 -2.89 12.18
CA SER A 18 2.71 -2.30 11.80
C SER A 18 2.82 -0.79 11.60
N GLU A 19 3.66 -0.13 12.37
CA GLU A 19 3.84 1.31 12.22
C GLU A 19 4.52 1.66 10.89
N THR A 20 5.54 0.90 10.52
CA THR A 20 6.20 1.10 9.23
C THR A 20 5.23 0.85 8.08
N ILE A 21 4.44 -0.19 8.19
CA ILE A 21 3.43 -0.50 7.17
C ILE A 21 2.42 0.62 7.05
N LYS A 22 1.96 1.13 8.17
CA LYS A 22 0.99 2.23 8.19
C LYS A 22 1.55 3.50 7.55
N ASN A 23 2.79 3.82 7.88
CA ASN A 23 3.44 5.00 7.32
C ASN A 23 3.65 4.86 5.83
N ALA A 24 4.05 3.69 5.37
CA ALA A 24 4.22 3.42 3.95
C ALA A 24 2.89 3.54 3.21
N TYR A 25 1.83 2.98 3.79
CA TYR A 25 0.50 3.09 3.20
C TYR A 25 0.08 4.56 3.04
N ARG A 26 0.29 5.36 4.07
CA ARG A 26 -0.07 6.78 4.03
C ARG A 26 0.66 7.51 2.91
N LYS A 27 1.95 7.25 2.78
CA LYS A 27 2.76 7.88 1.74
C LYS A 27 2.25 7.51 0.35
N LEU A 28 2.02 6.23 0.13
CA LEU A 28 1.59 5.76 -1.18
C LEU A 28 0.15 6.17 -1.47
N ALA A 29 -0.70 6.21 -0.45
CA ALA A 29 -2.07 6.66 -0.63
C ALA A 29 -2.12 8.11 -1.08
N ARG A 30 -1.24 8.95 -0.56
CA ARG A 30 -1.16 10.33 -1.00
C ARG A 30 -0.68 10.43 -2.44
N LYS A 31 0.32 9.62 -2.78
CA LYS A 31 0.92 9.65 -4.10
C LYS A 31 -0.04 9.19 -5.19
N TYR A 32 -0.82 8.16 -4.90
CA TYR A 32 -1.68 7.54 -5.89
C TYR A 32 -3.16 7.83 -5.69
N HIS A 33 -3.51 8.78 -4.84
CA HIS A 33 -4.91 9.11 -4.62
C HIS A 33 -5.54 9.60 -5.92
N PRO A 34 -6.70 9.05 -6.32
CA PRO A 34 -7.31 9.40 -7.61
C PRO A 34 -7.60 10.89 -7.76
N ASP A 35 -7.96 11.55 -6.67
CA ASP A 35 -8.25 12.98 -6.69
C ASP A 35 -7.02 13.82 -6.97
N VAL A 36 -5.85 13.33 -6.56
CA VAL A 36 -4.60 14.07 -6.73
C VAL A 36 -3.95 13.74 -8.07
N SER A 37 -3.90 12.46 -8.41
CA SER A 37 -3.18 12.01 -9.62
C SER A 37 -4.03 12.11 -10.88
N GLY A 38 -5.31 11.82 -10.79
CA GLY A 38 -6.20 11.88 -11.93
C GLY A 38 -5.91 10.87 -13.04
N HIS A 39 -5.06 9.90 -12.78
CA HIS A 39 -4.68 8.89 -13.76
C HIS A 39 -5.33 7.55 -13.45
N HIS A 40 -5.66 6.82 -14.51
CA HIS A 40 -6.24 5.48 -14.39
C HIS A 40 -5.33 4.55 -13.61
N GLU A 41 -4.03 4.63 -13.88
CA GLU A 41 -3.06 3.79 -13.20
C GLU A 41 -2.99 4.07 -11.71
N ALA A 42 -3.19 5.33 -11.32
CA ALA A 42 -3.17 5.70 -9.91
C ALA A 42 -4.33 5.04 -9.16
N GLU A 43 -5.49 4.95 -9.79
CA GLU A 43 -6.64 4.30 -9.17
C GLU A 43 -6.37 2.82 -8.93
N GLU A 44 -5.83 2.12 -9.91
CA GLU A 44 -5.48 0.71 -9.74
C GLU A 44 -4.42 0.50 -8.67
N ASN A 45 -3.40 1.34 -8.70
CA ASN A 45 -2.34 1.27 -7.70
C ASN A 45 -2.89 1.54 -6.30
N PHE A 46 -3.79 2.49 -6.17
CA PHE A 46 -4.41 2.80 -4.89
C PHE A 46 -5.18 1.59 -4.36
N LYS A 47 -5.91 0.91 -5.22
CA LYS A 47 -6.65 -0.29 -4.82
C LYS A 47 -5.73 -1.37 -4.30
N GLN A 48 -4.61 -1.60 -4.98
CA GLN A 48 -3.64 -2.59 -4.55
C GLN A 48 -3.01 -2.22 -3.22
N ILE A 49 -2.68 -0.95 -3.05
CA ILE A 49 -2.10 -0.45 -1.81
C ILE A 49 -3.08 -0.64 -0.65
N ALA A 50 -4.33 -0.30 -0.87
CA ALA A 50 -5.36 -0.44 0.15
C ALA A 50 -5.56 -1.90 0.53
N GLU A 51 -5.58 -2.79 -0.44
CA GLU A 51 -5.71 -4.22 -0.19
C GLU A 51 -4.52 -4.76 0.60
N ALA A 52 -3.32 -4.38 0.20
CA ALA A 52 -2.12 -4.80 0.91
C ALA A 52 -2.15 -4.35 2.36
N TYR A 53 -2.53 -3.11 2.59
CA TYR A 53 -2.63 -2.59 3.96
C TYR A 53 -3.67 -3.35 4.77
N GLU A 54 -4.83 -3.61 4.18
CA GLU A 54 -5.90 -4.36 4.85
C GLU A 54 -5.42 -5.74 5.31
N VAL A 55 -4.64 -6.41 4.46
CA VAL A 55 -4.13 -7.73 4.77
C VAL A 55 -3.04 -7.65 5.84
N LEU A 56 -2.13 -6.70 5.71
CA LEU A 56 -0.94 -6.65 6.57
C LEU A 56 -1.18 -5.96 7.90
N LYS A 57 -2.22 -5.14 8.02
CA LYS A 57 -2.52 -4.47 9.29
C LYS A 57 -3.07 -5.43 10.33
N ASP A 58 -3.63 -6.53 9.89
CA ASP A 58 -4.23 -7.51 10.77
C ASP A 58 -3.14 -8.40 11.36
N PRO A 59 -3.01 -8.47 12.69
CA PRO A 59 -1.97 -9.27 13.32
C PRO A 59 -2.13 -10.77 13.13
#